data_7c1c33b78438c88ac8e62c1b3feea111
#
_entry.id   7c1c33b78438c88ac8e62c1b3feea111
#
_cell.length_a   1.000
_cell.length_b   1.000
_cell.length_c   1.000
_cell.angle_alpha   90.00
_cell.angle_beta   90.00
_cell.angle_gamma   90.00
#
_symmetry.space_group_name_H-M   'P 1'
#
loop_
_entity.id
_entity.type
_entity.pdbx_description
1 polymer ?
#
loop_
_entity_poly.entity_id
_entity_poly.type
_entity_poly.pdbx_seq_one_letter_code
_entity_poly.pdbx_strand_id
1 'polypeptide(L)'
;MLRPVFEDVKDFNCSDLYLKSVGAPSGSKIWSACHEIAHLLIEKNISYGDSALNPARIFSRADATEQLKVRIDDKLNRVMNNQGYAGDNDIDDLIGYLVLYKIAKANSN
;
A
#
# COMPACT_ATOMS: atom_id res chain seq x y z
N MET A 1 -16.32 18.85 5.35
CA MET A 1 -15.24 17.86 5.60
C MET A 1 -14.99 17.06 4.34
N LEU A 2 -13.75 16.96 3.98
CA LEU A 2 -13.39 16.13 2.83
C LEU A 2 -13.45 14.65 3.24
N ARG A 3 -14.16 13.89 2.44
CA ARG A 3 -14.24 12.45 2.64
C ARG A 3 -12.98 11.80 2.08
N PRO A 4 -12.32 10.90 2.83
CA PRO A 4 -11.18 10.18 2.29
C PRO A 4 -11.55 9.38 1.05
N VAL A 5 -10.66 9.36 0.06
CA VAL A 5 -10.92 8.69 -1.23
C VAL A 5 -11.23 7.20 -1.05
N PHE A 6 -10.61 6.59 -0.04
CA PHE A 6 -10.70 5.14 0.17
C PHE A 6 -11.48 4.76 1.43
N GLU A 7 -12.42 5.63 1.84
CA GLU A 7 -13.15 5.44 3.07
C GLU A 7 -14.12 4.27 3.01
N ASP A 8 -14.76 4.06 1.87
CA ASP A 8 -15.91 3.18 1.81
C ASP A 8 -15.90 2.34 0.54
N VAL A 9 -15.69 1.02 0.73
CA VAL A 9 -15.65 0.08 -0.40
C VAL A 9 -17.00 -0.13 -1.08
N LYS A 10 -18.11 0.22 -0.42
CA LYS A 10 -19.43 0.06 -1.04
C LYS A 10 -19.65 1.00 -2.23
N ASP A 11 -18.89 2.09 -2.31
CA ASP A 11 -18.93 3.00 -3.44
C ASP A 11 -18.11 2.50 -4.63
N PHE A 12 -17.41 1.39 -4.46
CA PHE A 12 -16.52 0.83 -5.46
C PHE A 12 -17.14 -0.43 -6.06
N ASN A 13 -17.43 -0.40 -7.36
CA ASN A 13 -18.04 -1.55 -8.03
C ASN A 13 -16.97 -2.50 -8.56
N CYS A 14 -16.61 -3.48 -7.72
CA CYS A 14 -15.61 -4.50 -8.09
C CYS A 14 -16.04 -5.36 -9.27
N SER A 15 -17.36 -5.59 -9.42
CA SER A 15 -17.87 -6.39 -10.53
C SER A 15 -17.60 -5.72 -11.86
N ASP A 16 -17.85 -4.41 -11.96
CA ASP A 16 -17.57 -3.67 -13.20
C ASP A 16 -16.09 -3.67 -13.52
N LEU A 17 -15.25 -3.45 -12.53
CA LEU A 17 -13.81 -3.47 -12.74
C LEU A 17 -13.31 -4.84 -13.16
N TYR A 18 -13.85 -5.88 -12.55
CA TYR A 18 -13.52 -7.26 -12.92
C TYR A 18 -13.88 -7.54 -14.38
N LEU A 19 -15.09 -7.16 -14.79
CA LEU A 19 -15.54 -7.36 -16.16
C LEU A 19 -14.68 -6.59 -17.17
N LYS A 20 -14.28 -5.37 -16.82
CA LYS A 20 -13.35 -4.60 -17.66
C LYS A 20 -12.00 -5.27 -17.74
N SER A 21 -11.53 -5.85 -16.64
CA SER A 21 -10.22 -6.50 -16.60
C SER A 21 -10.15 -7.69 -17.55
N VAL A 22 -11.25 -8.44 -17.66
CA VAL A 22 -11.31 -9.60 -18.56
C VAL A 22 -11.15 -9.15 -20.01
N GLY A 23 -11.66 -7.97 -20.38
CA GLY A 23 -11.56 -7.44 -21.73
C GLY A 23 -10.26 -6.72 -22.07
N ALA A 24 -9.44 -6.40 -21.05
CA ALA A 24 -8.17 -5.71 -21.27
C ALA A 24 -7.06 -6.70 -21.58
N PRO A 25 -6.04 -6.36 -22.41
CA PRO A 25 -4.97 -7.30 -22.79
C PRO A 25 -4.22 -7.92 -21.61
N SER A 26 -3.98 -7.18 -20.55
CA SER A 26 -3.32 -7.69 -19.33
C SER A 26 -4.20 -7.56 -18.10
N GLY A 27 -5.50 -7.40 -18.30
CA GLY A 27 -6.43 -7.09 -17.22
C GLY A 27 -6.44 -8.12 -16.11
N SER A 28 -6.49 -9.41 -16.45
CA SER A 28 -6.51 -10.48 -15.45
C SER A 28 -5.23 -10.50 -14.62
N LYS A 29 -4.09 -10.24 -15.25
CA LYS A 29 -2.79 -10.21 -14.55
C LYS A 29 -2.71 -9.01 -13.60
N ILE A 30 -3.19 -7.85 -14.05
CA ILE A 30 -3.24 -6.64 -13.22
C ILE A 30 -4.16 -6.89 -12.01
N TRP A 31 -5.34 -7.44 -12.26
CA TRP A 31 -6.29 -7.76 -11.19
C TRP A 31 -5.65 -8.67 -10.15
N SER A 32 -5.01 -9.76 -10.59
CA SER A 32 -4.38 -10.72 -9.68
C SER A 32 -3.25 -10.12 -8.89
N ALA A 33 -2.40 -9.31 -9.52
CA ALA A 33 -1.28 -8.67 -8.83
C ALA A 33 -1.78 -7.69 -7.77
N CYS A 34 -2.79 -6.89 -8.08
CA CYS A 34 -3.37 -5.96 -7.12
C CYS A 34 -4.05 -6.67 -5.95
N HIS A 35 -4.74 -7.78 -6.22
CA HIS A 35 -5.37 -8.61 -5.20
C HIS A 35 -4.33 -9.19 -4.24
N GLU A 36 -3.22 -9.65 -4.76
CA GLU A 36 -2.14 -10.21 -3.96
C GLU A 36 -1.56 -9.16 -3.01
N ILE A 37 -1.33 -7.95 -3.50
CA ILE A 37 -0.84 -6.86 -2.67
C ILE A 37 -1.88 -6.46 -1.62
N ALA A 38 -3.14 -6.37 -1.99
CA ALA A 38 -4.21 -6.04 -1.05
C ALA A 38 -4.28 -7.06 0.08
N HIS A 39 -4.21 -8.34 -0.25
CA HIS A 39 -4.24 -9.42 0.74
C HIS A 39 -3.07 -9.29 1.72
N LEU A 40 -1.87 -9.09 1.19
CA LEU A 40 -0.66 -8.95 2.00
C LEU A 40 -0.77 -7.74 2.95
N LEU A 41 -1.22 -6.60 2.44
CA LEU A 41 -1.33 -5.38 3.24
C LEU A 41 -2.39 -5.49 4.33
N ILE A 42 -3.52 -6.09 4.01
CA ILE A 42 -4.62 -6.24 4.98
C ILE A 42 -4.18 -7.16 6.11
N GLU A 43 -3.53 -8.27 5.80
CA GLU A 43 -3.01 -9.18 6.81
C GLU A 43 -1.98 -8.49 7.72
N LYS A 44 -1.07 -7.73 7.14
CA LYS A 44 -0.09 -6.96 7.92
C LYS A 44 -0.76 -5.90 8.79
N ASN A 45 -1.77 -5.23 8.26
CA ASN A 45 -2.52 -4.22 9.01
C ASN A 45 -3.19 -4.84 10.25
N ILE A 46 -3.79 -6.00 10.09
CA ILE A 46 -4.40 -6.73 11.21
C ILE A 46 -3.32 -7.09 12.24
N SER A 47 -2.18 -7.63 11.78
CA SER A 47 -1.11 -8.10 12.66
C SER A 47 -0.43 -6.96 13.43
N TYR A 48 -0.26 -5.81 12.80
CA TYR A 48 0.49 -4.68 13.37
C TYR A 48 -0.40 -3.57 13.93
N GLY A 49 -1.71 -3.78 13.99
CA GLY A 49 -2.63 -2.84 14.62
C GLY A 49 -2.67 -1.47 13.95
N ASP A 50 -2.59 -1.42 12.62
CA ASP A 50 -2.68 -0.19 11.83
C ASP A 50 -1.53 0.80 12.08
N SER A 51 -0.38 0.31 12.56
CA SER A 51 0.72 1.19 12.99
C SER A 51 1.35 2.00 11.85
N ALA A 52 1.25 1.55 10.60
CA ALA A 52 1.80 2.31 9.48
C ALA A 52 1.05 3.62 9.23
N LEU A 53 -0.27 3.63 9.43
CA LEU A 53 -1.10 4.81 9.25
C LEU A 53 -1.35 5.56 10.56
N ASN A 54 -1.17 4.88 11.68
CA ASN A 54 -1.33 5.45 13.03
C ASN A 54 -0.11 5.10 13.88
N PRO A 55 1.05 5.71 13.60
CA PRO A 55 2.28 5.40 14.34
C PRO A 55 2.22 5.92 15.78
N ALA A 56 2.93 5.24 16.67
CA ALA A 56 2.95 5.60 18.09
C ALA A 56 3.60 6.96 18.36
N ARG A 57 4.60 7.35 17.57
CA ARG A 57 5.28 8.65 17.67
C ARG A 57 5.89 8.91 19.05
N ILE A 58 6.47 7.85 19.65
CA ILE A 58 7.07 7.95 20.98
C ILE A 58 8.46 8.60 20.88
N PHE A 59 9.32 8.07 20.06
CA PHE A 59 10.65 8.63 19.81
C PHE A 59 10.62 9.60 18.63
N SER A 60 10.03 9.20 17.52
CA SER A 60 9.89 10.04 16.34
C SER A 60 8.59 10.85 16.42
N ARG A 61 8.70 12.14 16.15
CA ARG A 61 7.53 13.02 16.05
C ARG A 61 6.95 13.06 14.65
N ALA A 62 7.57 12.36 13.70
CA ALA A 62 7.12 12.35 12.32
C ALA A 62 5.73 11.72 12.21
N ASP A 63 4.88 12.31 11.37
CA ASP A 63 3.55 11.75 11.10
C ASP A 63 3.65 10.53 10.18
N ALA A 64 2.51 9.91 9.90
CA ALA A 64 2.47 8.70 9.07
C ALA A 64 3.07 8.93 7.69
N THR A 65 2.76 10.07 7.07
CA THR A 65 3.25 10.40 5.74
C THR A 65 4.77 10.46 5.71
N GLU A 66 5.39 11.16 6.66
CA GLU A 66 6.84 11.29 6.72
C GLU A 66 7.53 9.97 7.03
N GLN A 67 6.96 9.17 7.93
CA GLN A 67 7.51 7.86 8.26
C GLN A 67 7.45 6.92 7.06
N LEU A 68 6.36 6.97 6.28
CA LEU A 68 6.22 6.16 5.07
C LEU A 68 7.23 6.57 4.00
N LYS A 69 7.51 7.87 3.86
CA LYS A 69 8.54 8.34 2.94
C LYS A 69 9.91 7.74 3.25
N VAL A 70 10.27 7.65 4.52
CA VAL A 70 11.54 7.04 4.94
C VAL A 70 11.58 5.57 4.54
N ARG A 71 10.50 4.84 4.76
CA ARG A 71 10.43 3.42 4.40
C ARG A 71 10.49 3.21 2.89
N ILE A 72 9.86 4.09 2.14
CA ILE A 72 9.92 4.07 0.67
C ILE A 72 11.36 4.28 0.21
N ASP A 73 12.06 5.25 0.77
CA ASP A 73 13.46 5.52 0.44
C ASP A 73 14.33 4.30 0.73
N ASP A 74 14.12 3.63 1.87
CA ASP A 74 14.85 2.42 2.22
C ASP A 74 14.63 1.31 1.19
N LYS A 75 13.40 1.09 0.78
CA LYS A 75 13.09 0.03 -0.20
C LYS A 75 13.63 0.38 -1.58
N LEU A 76 13.56 1.65 -1.96
CA LEU A 76 14.17 2.10 -3.21
C LEU A 76 15.67 1.86 -3.22
N ASN A 77 16.35 2.15 -2.12
CA ASN A 77 17.78 1.86 -2.00
C ASN A 77 18.07 0.37 -2.18
N ARG A 78 17.28 -0.50 -1.56
CA ARG A 78 17.47 -1.94 -1.69
C ARG A 78 17.26 -2.42 -3.11
N VAL A 79 16.22 -1.93 -3.75
CA VAL A 79 15.91 -2.30 -5.15
C VAL A 79 17.01 -1.81 -6.08
N MET A 80 17.46 -0.57 -5.93
CA MET A 80 18.49 0.02 -6.78
C MET A 80 19.83 -0.66 -6.62
N ASN A 81 20.18 -1.06 -5.41
CA ASN A 81 21.48 -1.66 -5.10
C ASN A 81 21.44 -3.19 -5.09
N ASN A 82 20.31 -3.76 -5.41
CA ASN A 82 20.10 -5.21 -5.39
C ASN A 82 20.51 -5.82 -4.04
N GLN A 83 20.17 -5.13 -2.95
CA GLN A 83 20.47 -5.54 -1.59
C GLN A 83 19.19 -5.98 -0.91
N GLY A 84 19.15 -7.21 -0.44
CA GLY A 84 18.02 -7.74 0.28
C GLY A 84 18.39 -9.08 0.88
N TYR A 85 17.65 -9.48 1.89
CA TYR A 85 17.79 -10.82 2.45
C TYR A 85 17.03 -11.82 1.58
N ALA A 86 17.53 -13.04 1.56
CA ALA A 86 16.79 -14.13 0.90
C ALA A 86 15.42 -14.26 1.59
N GLY A 87 14.38 -14.28 0.78
CA GLY A 87 13.01 -14.35 1.28
C GLY A 87 12.28 -13.01 1.40
N ASP A 88 13.02 -11.90 1.37
CA ASP A 88 12.39 -10.57 1.32
C ASP A 88 11.92 -10.28 -0.09
N ASN A 89 10.76 -9.67 -0.20
CA ASN A 89 10.24 -9.21 -1.47
C ASN A 89 10.17 -7.70 -1.46
N ASP A 90 11.28 -7.06 -1.83
CA ASP A 90 11.42 -5.60 -1.78
C ASP A 90 10.45 -4.90 -2.73
N ILE A 91 10.13 -5.50 -3.87
CA ILE A 91 9.18 -4.92 -4.82
C ILE A 91 7.77 -4.91 -4.23
N ASP A 92 7.31 -6.03 -3.66
CA ASP A 92 6.00 -6.10 -3.02
C ASP A 92 5.92 -5.15 -1.83
N ASP A 93 6.99 -5.08 -1.03
CA ASP A 93 7.04 -4.15 0.09
C ASP A 93 6.99 -2.70 -0.38
N LEU A 94 7.69 -2.36 -1.44
CA LEU A 94 7.66 -1.01 -2.01
C LEU A 94 6.26 -0.66 -2.51
N ILE A 95 5.62 -1.55 -3.24
CA ILE A 95 4.26 -1.34 -3.71
C ILE A 95 3.33 -1.12 -2.51
N GLY A 96 3.47 -1.94 -1.48
CA GLY A 96 2.67 -1.83 -0.26
C GLY A 96 2.84 -0.48 0.42
N TYR A 97 4.07 -0.01 0.58
CA TYR A 97 4.31 1.30 1.19
C TYR A 97 3.76 2.43 0.33
N LEU A 98 3.79 2.31 -0.99
CA LEU A 98 3.21 3.31 -1.88
C LEU A 98 1.68 3.35 -1.76
N VAL A 99 1.04 2.20 -1.61
CA VAL A 99 -0.41 2.15 -1.36
C VAL A 99 -0.73 2.84 -0.03
N LEU A 100 0.02 2.52 1.04
CA LEU A 100 -0.17 3.15 2.35
C LEU A 100 0.08 4.65 2.29
N TYR A 101 1.10 5.07 1.56
CA TYR A 101 1.40 6.49 1.36
C TYR A 101 0.23 7.21 0.66
N LYS A 102 -0.35 6.58 -0.36
CA LYS A 102 -1.52 7.11 -1.04
C LYS A 102 -2.69 7.35 -0.07
N ILE A 103 -2.93 6.39 0.84
CA ILE A 103 -3.98 6.52 1.86
C ILE A 103 -3.64 7.64 2.83
N ALA A 104 -2.40 7.68 3.32
CA ALA A 104 -1.97 8.71 4.28
C ALA A 104 -2.11 10.11 3.68
N LYS A 105 -1.74 10.29 2.42
CA LYS A 105 -1.89 11.57 1.71
C LYS A 105 -3.35 11.97 1.61
N ALA A 106 -4.24 11.05 1.28
CA ALA A 106 -5.67 11.32 1.19
C ALA A 106 -6.25 11.72 2.54
N ASN A 107 -5.78 11.10 3.63
CA ASN A 107 -6.28 11.34 4.97
C ASN A 107 -5.70 12.59 5.63
N SER A 108 -4.59 13.13 5.10
CA SER A 108 -3.91 14.27 5.72
C SER A 108 -4.52 15.63 5.36
N ASN A 109 -5.52 15.65 4.52
CA ASN A 109 -6.21 16.90 4.14
C ASN A 109 -7.32 17.26 5.16
#